data_417d42d710d274e9eb60753bc92456b6
#
_entry.id   417d42d710d274e9eb60753bc92456b6
#
_cell.length_a   1.000
_cell.length_b   1.000
_cell.length_c   1.000
_cell.angle_alpha   90.00
_cell.angle_beta   90.00
_cell.angle_gamma   90.00
#
_symmetry.space_group_name_H-M   'P 1'
#
loop_
_entity.id
_entity.type
_entity.pdbx_description
1 polymer ?
#
loop_
_entity_poly.entity_id
_entity_poly.type
_entity_poly.pdbx_seq_one_letter_code
_entity_poly.pdbx_strand_id
1 'polypeptide(L)'
;AKYADTAKRNGVHIYHLNIGQPDIKTPECAAEALRNFHQEVLEYSPSQGIKSLRTKMVGYYAEYGIDLSPDEIIITTGGSEAIMFAYMACLNPGDEIIVTDPSYANYMAFAISAGAKIRTISTTIEEGFSLPKVEKFEELINERTRAILICNPNNPTGYLYTRREMNQIRDLVKKYDLYLFS
;
A
#
# COMPACT_ATOMS: atom_id res chain seq x y z
N ALA A 1 14.10 8.33 18.58
CA ALA A 1 13.60 9.58 19.17
C ALA A 1 14.60 10.08 20.24
N LYS A 2 14.77 9.44 21.38
CA LYS A 2 15.56 9.95 22.52
C LYS A 2 16.98 10.45 22.18
N TYR A 3 17.75 9.72 21.38
CA TYR A 3 19.10 10.15 20.97
C TYR A 3 19.06 11.37 20.05
N ALA A 4 18.15 11.40 19.09
CA ALA A 4 17.97 12.54 18.19
C ALA A 4 17.55 13.81 18.95
N ASP A 5 16.64 13.67 19.92
CA ASP A 5 16.17 14.79 20.74
C ASP A 5 17.30 15.35 21.63
N THR A 6 18.16 14.48 22.16
CA THR A 6 19.33 14.90 22.91
C THR A 6 20.36 15.61 22.01
N ALA A 7 20.62 15.08 20.83
CA ALA A 7 21.52 15.70 19.88
C ALA A 7 21.03 17.10 19.44
N LYS A 8 19.73 17.23 19.12
CA LYS A 8 19.11 18.52 18.79
C LYS A 8 19.26 19.54 19.92
N ARG A 9 19.02 19.13 21.17
CA ARG A 9 19.22 20.01 22.35
C ARG A 9 20.66 20.49 22.50
N ASN A 10 21.61 19.69 22.03
CA ASN A 10 23.04 20.04 22.01
C ASN A 10 23.45 20.81 20.74
N GLY A 11 22.52 21.32 19.95
CA GLY A 11 22.78 22.10 18.75
C GLY A 11 23.18 21.29 17.51
N VAL A 12 23.10 19.96 17.56
CA VAL A 12 23.43 19.10 16.41
C VAL A 12 22.24 19.04 15.45
N HIS A 13 22.45 19.38 14.19
CA HIS A 13 21.43 19.24 13.16
C HIS A 13 21.23 17.75 12.81
N ILE A 14 19.99 17.28 12.88
CA ILE A 14 19.62 15.89 12.60
C ILE A 14 18.80 15.81 11.32
N TYR A 15 19.30 15.07 10.34
CA TYR A 15 18.58 14.71 9.12
C TYR A 15 17.73 13.45 9.39
N HIS A 16 16.40 13.58 9.30
CA HIS A 16 15.47 12.49 9.55
C HIS A 16 15.19 11.70 8.25
N LEU A 17 16.03 10.70 7.96
CA LEU A 17 15.88 9.85 6.77
C LEU A 17 14.92 8.66 6.97
N ASN A 18 14.37 8.53 8.18
CA ASN A 18 13.44 7.45 8.57
C ASN A 18 11.96 7.86 8.52
N ILE A 19 11.68 9.11 8.14
CA ILE A 19 10.32 9.66 8.09
C ILE A 19 10.07 10.15 6.66
N GLY A 20 9.07 9.54 5.99
CA GLY A 20 8.64 9.94 4.66
C GLY A 20 7.64 11.12 4.72
N GLN A 21 8.05 12.25 5.31
CA GLN A 21 7.21 13.43 5.37
C GLN A 21 7.40 14.28 4.12
N PRO A 22 6.31 14.69 3.42
CA PRO A 22 6.41 15.63 2.31
C PRO A 22 7.01 16.97 2.75
N ASP A 23 7.84 17.57 1.91
CA ASP A 23 8.42 18.92 2.09
C ASP A 23 7.75 19.98 1.21
N ILE A 24 6.83 19.59 0.34
CA ILE A 24 6.00 20.47 -0.48
C ILE A 24 4.78 20.97 0.31
N LYS A 25 4.31 22.16 -0.05
CA LYS A 25 3.11 22.74 0.58
C LYS A 25 1.86 21.92 0.22
N THR A 26 0.96 21.78 1.22
CA THR A 26 -0.38 21.23 0.96
C THR A 26 -1.09 22.09 -0.10
N PRO A 27 -1.79 21.51 -1.07
CA PRO A 27 -2.57 22.27 -2.05
C PRO A 27 -3.54 23.23 -1.38
N GLU A 28 -3.53 24.50 -1.81
CA GLU A 28 -4.36 25.53 -1.17
C GLU A 28 -5.86 25.19 -1.23
N CYS A 29 -6.32 24.61 -2.33
CA CYS A 29 -7.71 24.16 -2.47
C CYS A 29 -8.14 23.17 -1.35
N ALA A 30 -7.25 22.29 -0.91
CA ALA A 30 -7.53 21.36 0.19
C ALA A 30 -7.59 22.12 1.54
N ALA A 31 -6.65 23.04 1.76
CA ALA A 31 -6.61 23.85 2.97
C ALA A 31 -7.84 24.79 3.06
N GLU A 32 -8.26 25.39 1.96
CA GLU A 32 -9.47 26.22 1.87
C GLU A 32 -10.75 25.41 2.11
N ALA A 33 -10.86 24.22 1.49
CA ALA A 33 -12.01 23.35 1.71
C ALA A 33 -12.18 22.98 3.19
N LEU A 34 -11.07 22.74 3.88
CA LEU A 34 -11.09 22.45 5.32
C LEU A 34 -11.47 23.68 6.15
N ARG A 35 -10.92 24.87 5.83
CA ARG A 35 -11.28 26.13 6.53
C ARG A 35 -12.74 26.52 6.34
N ASN A 36 -13.31 26.21 5.18
CA ASN A 36 -14.69 26.53 4.83
C ASN A 36 -15.69 25.41 5.16
N PHE A 37 -15.22 24.36 5.84
CA PHE A 37 -16.11 23.30 6.28
C PHE A 37 -16.87 23.73 7.53
N HIS A 38 -18.17 24.05 7.35
CA HIS A 38 -19.08 24.45 8.40
C HIS A 38 -20.23 23.45 8.48
N GLN A 39 -20.13 22.50 9.36
CA GLN A 39 -21.19 21.54 9.64
C GLN A 39 -21.57 21.61 11.11
N GLU A 40 -22.82 21.96 11.40
CA GLU A 40 -23.30 22.10 12.77
C GLU A 40 -23.33 20.77 13.53
N VAL A 41 -23.60 19.68 12.82
CA VAL A 41 -23.63 18.32 13.37
C VAL A 41 -22.70 17.44 12.57
N LEU A 42 -21.75 16.78 13.23
CA LEU A 42 -20.91 15.76 12.64
C LEU A 42 -21.62 14.41 12.74
N GLU A 43 -22.34 14.05 11.68
CA GLU A 43 -23.04 12.78 11.59
C GLU A 43 -22.09 11.61 11.30
N TYR A 44 -22.54 10.38 11.57
CA TYR A 44 -21.83 9.19 11.12
C TYR A 44 -21.80 9.13 9.59
N SER A 45 -20.65 8.81 9.04
CA SER A 45 -20.51 8.53 7.62
C SER A 45 -21.08 7.13 7.29
N PRO A 46 -21.59 6.90 6.07
CA PRO A 46 -21.87 5.54 5.59
C PRO A 46 -20.63 4.66 5.71
N SER A 47 -20.80 3.38 6.02
CA SER A 47 -19.68 2.43 6.24
C SER A 47 -18.73 2.32 5.05
N GLN A 48 -19.24 2.52 3.83
CA GLN A 48 -18.43 2.54 2.60
C GLN A 48 -17.76 3.90 2.34
N GLY A 49 -18.05 4.91 3.14
CA GLY A 49 -17.64 6.29 2.92
C GLY A 49 -18.67 7.12 2.16
N ILE A 50 -18.46 8.44 2.14
CA ILE A 50 -19.38 9.42 1.56
C ILE A 50 -19.59 9.17 0.07
N LYS A 51 -20.84 9.02 -0.36
CA LYS A 51 -21.23 8.68 -1.74
C LYS A 51 -20.68 9.68 -2.77
N SER A 52 -20.72 10.98 -2.47
CA SER A 52 -20.21 12.02 -3.38
C SER A 52 -18.71 11.87 -3.65
N LEU A 53 -17.92 11.48 -2.64
CA LEU A 53 -16.50 11.18 -2.80
C LEU A 53 -16.28 9.94 -3.66
N ARG A 54 -16.99 8.83 -3.36
CA ARG A 54 -16.90 7.59 -4.14
C ARG A 54 -17.24 7.82 -5.61
N THR A 55 -18.29 8.62 -5.88
CA THR A 55 -18.68 8.98 -7.27
C THR A 55 -17.59 9.81 -7.97
N LYS A 56 -16.93 10.73 -7.28
CA LYS A 56 -15.81 11.50 -7.87
C LYS A 56 -14.59 10.62 -8.14
N MET A 57 -14.33 9.64 -7.26
CA MET A 57 -13.23 8.68 -7.48
C MET A 57 -13.45 7.79 -8.70
N VAL A 58 -14.68 7.44 -9.04
CA VAL A 58 -14.99 6.76 -10.32
C VAL A 58 -14.46 7.55 -11.50
N GLY A 59 -14.75 8.86 -11.56
CA GLY A 59 -14.22 9.73 -12.62
C GLY A 59 -12.69 9.77 -12.65
N TYR A 60 -12.06 9.87 -11.50
CA TYR A 60 -10.60 9.84 -11.39
C TYR A 60 -10.00 8.53 -11.94
N TYR A 61 -10.53 7.37 -11.55
CA TYR A 61 -10.03 6.09 -12.03
C TYR A 61 -10.31 5.84 -13.51
N ALA A 62 -11.42 6.37 -14.03
CA ALA A 62 -11.75 6.28 -15.46
C ALA A 62 -10.70 6.97 -16.35
N GLU A 63 -10.05 8.06 -15.88
CA GLU A 63 -8.94 8.72 -16.59
C GLU A 63 -7.73 7.79 -16.80
N TYR A 64 -7.59 6.78 -15.96
CA TYR A 64 -6.53 5.77 -16.05
C TYR A 64 -7.01 4.45 -16.69
N GLY A 65 -8.21 4.43 -17.27
CA GLY A 65 -8.78 3.24 -17.90
C GLY A 65 -9.24 2.17 -16.91
N ILE A 66 -9.52 2.55 -15.67
CA ILE A 66 -10.06 1.67 -14.63
C ILE A 66 -11.56 2.01 -14.49
N ASP A 67 -12.40 1.11 -14.97
CA ASP A 67 -13.85 1.25 -14.94
C ASP A 67 -14.42 0.66 -13.65
N LEU A 68 -15.00 1.51 -12.82
CA LEU A 68 -15.56 1.17 -11.50
C LEU A 68 -16.93 1.79 -11.32
N SER A 69 -17.77 1.15 -10.53
CA SER A 69 -18.97 1.76 -9.96
C SER A 69 -18.67 2.34 -8.56
N PRO A 70 -19.47 3.28 -8.06
CA PRO A 70 -19.30 3.77 -6.68
C PRO A 70 -19.40 2.68 -5.61
N ASP A 71 -20.07 1.57 -5.90
CA ASP A 71 -20.27 0.47 -4.94
C ASP A 71 -19.07 -0.49 -4.86
N GLU A 72 -18.12 -0.34 -5.80
CA GLU A 72 -16.83 -1.05 -5.77
C GLU A 72 -15.73 -0.26 -5.05
N ILE A 73 -16.07 0.89 -4.45
CA ILE A 73 -15.13 1.77 -3.75
C ILE A 73 -15.51 1.85 -2.28
N ILE A 74 -14.54 1.57 -1.41
CA ILE A 74 -14.64 1.78 0.03
C ILE A 74 -13.60 2.83 0.43
N ILE A 75 -14.05 3.88 1.13
CA ILE A 75 -13.18 4.91 1.67
C ILE A 75 -12.69 4.49 3.05
N THR A 76 -11.39 4.55 3.26
CA THR A 76 -10.72 4.18 4.49
C THR A 76 -9.96 5.36 5.08
N THR A 77 -9.59 5.26 6.36
CA THR A 77 -8.73 6.23 7.03
C THR A 77 -7.27 6.00 6.62
N GLY A 78 -6.99 6.24 5.33
CA GLY A 78 -5.67 6.05 4.72
C GLY A 78 -5.40 4.59 4.29
N GLY A 79 -4.25 4.41 3.60
CA GLY A 79 -3.86 3.13 3.00
C GLY A 79 -3.64 2.00 4.02
N SER A 80 -3.28 2.32 5.26
CA SER A 80 -3.08 1.30 6.31
C SER A 80 -4.37 0.55 6.63
N GLU A 81 -5.48 1.24 6.74
CA GLU A 81 -6.79 0.61 6.97
C GLU A 81 -7.25 -0.16 5.71
N ALA A 82 -6.99 0.39 4.52
CA ALA A 82 -7.29 -0.30 3.27
C ALA A 82 -6.57 -1.66 3.17
N ILE A 83 -5.27 -1.70 3.47
CA ILE A 83 -4.47 -2.94 3.47
C ILE A 83 -5.02 -3.92 4.50
N MET A 84 -5.33 -3.44 5.71
CA MET A 84 -5.90 -4.29 6.75
C MET A 84 -7.22 -4.91 6.31
N PHE A 85 -8.12 -4.11 5.72
CA PHE A 85 -9.41 -4.61 5.23
C PHE A 85 -9.23 -5.61 4.08
N ALA A 86 -8.31 -5.34 3.14
CA ALA A 86 -8.00 -6.27 2.06
C ALA A 86 -7.50 -7.62 2.61
N TYR A 87 -6.59 -7.60 3.58
CA TYR A 87 -6.11 -8.83 4.20
C TYR A 87 -7.20 -9.58 4.94
N MET A 88 -7.99 -8.89 5.76
CA MET A 88 -9.07 -9.53 6.53
C MET A 88 -10.20 -10.07 5.64
N ALA A 89 -10.44 -9.46 4.48
CA ALA A 89 -11.47 -9.91 3.53
C ALA A 89 -11.03 -11.10 2.68
N CYS A 90 -9.73 -11.18 2.34
CA CYS A 90 -9.22 -12.14 1.35
C CYS A 90 -8.44 -13.30 1.95
N LEU A 91 -8.04 -13.22 3.24
CA LEU A 91 -7.13 -14.18 3.86
C LEU A 91 -7.75 -14.80 5.12
N ASN A 92 -7.38 -16.04 5.36
CA ASN A 92 -7.67 -16.75 6.61
C ASN A 92 -6.42 -16.81 7.51
N PRO A 93 -6.58 -17.06 8.82
CA PRO A 93 -5.44 -17.30 9.68
C PRO A 93 -4.54 -18.44 9.18
N GLY A 94 -3.25 -18.16 9.07
CA GLY A 94 -2.24 -19.07 8.55
C GLY A 94 -1.97 -18.97 7.05
N ASP A 95 -2.75 -18.21 6.29
CA ASP A 95 -2.48 -17.91 4.88
C ASP A 95 -1.19 -17.10 4.73
N GLU A 96 -0.57 -17.22 3.56
CA GLU A 96 0.72 -16.58 3.25
C GLU A 96 0.59 -15.59 2.09
N ILE A 97 1.31 -14.47 2.21
CA ILE A 97 1.44 -13.41 1.19
C ILE A 97 2.90 -13.33 0.77
N ILE A 98 3.19 -13.36 -0.52
CA ILE A 98 4.54 -13.16 -1.04
C ILE A 98 4.75 -11.67 -1.33
N VAL A 99 5.89 -11.12 -0.87
CA VAL A 99 6.28 -9.72 -1.03
C VAL A 99 7.76 -9.65 -1.38
N THR A 100 8.15 -8.72 -2.23
CA THR A 100 9.58 -8.42 -2.43
C THR A 100 10.13 -7.62 -1.25
N ASP A 101 11.37 -7.88 -0.84
CA ASP A 101 12.04 -7.16 0.23
C ASP A 101 13.30 -6.45 -0.33
N PRO A 102 13.55 -5.16 -0.03
CA PRO A 102 12.87 -4.28 0.94
C PRO A 102 11.45 -3.87 0.55
N SER A 103 10.55 -3.86 1.56
CA SER A 103 9.16 -3.46 1.41
C SER A 103 8.72 -2.51 2.53
N TYR A 104 7.54 -1.92 2.41
CA TYR A 104 6.98 -1.10 3.47
C TYR A 104 6.78 -1.93 4.74
N ALA A 105 7.46 -1.52 5.81
CA ALA A 105 7.58 -2.31 7.05
C ALA A 105 6.23 -2.73 7.66
N ASN A 106 5.18 -1.91 7.48
CA ASN A 106 3.88 -2.19 8.06
C ASN A 106 3.12 -3.33 7.36
N TYR A 107 3.50 -3.75 6.15
CA TYR A 107 2.88 -4.92 5.51
C TYR A 107 2.94 -6.15 6.39
N MET A 108 4.09 -6.40 7.03
CA MET A 108 4.26 -7.51 7.97
C MET A 108 3.37 -7.34 9.22
N ALA A 109 3.31 -6.14 9.79
CA ALA A 109 2.49 -5.88 10.97
C ALA A 109 1.00 -6.10 10.68
N PHE A 110 0.52 -5.65 9.53
CA PHE A 110 -0.87 -5.84 9.10
C PHE A 110 -1.18 -7.31 8.81
N ALA A 111 -0.25 -8.05 8.19
CA ALA A 111 -0.42 -9.49 7.97
C ALA A 111 -0.53 -10.25 9.30
N ILE A 112 0.34 -9.97 10.27
CA ILE A 112 0.28 -10.54 11.60
C ILE A 112 -1.07 -10.24 12.28
N SER A 113 -1.55 -9.00 12.19
CA SER A 113 -2.83 -8.58 12.75
C SER A 113 -4.02 -9.29 12.10
N ALA A 114 -3.93 -9.64 10.84
CA ALA A 114 -4.93 -10.43 10.10
C ALA A 114 -4.75 -11.96 10.30
N GLY A 115 -3.75 -12.38 11.08
CA GLY A 115 -3.43 -13.81 11.28
C GLY A 115 -2.69 -14.47 10.12
N ALA A 116 -2.26 -13.70 9.12
CA ALA A 116 -1.52 -14.16 7.95
C ALA A 116 0.00 -14.00 8.14
N LYS A 117 0.78 -14.54 7.20
CA LYS A 117 2.25 -14.49 7.21
C LYS A 117 2.78 -13.86 5.94
N ILE A 118 3.84 -13.08 6.07
CA ILE A 118 4.60 -12.58 4.92
C ILE A 118 5.74 -13.57 4.61
N ARG A 119 5.87 -13.91 3.33
CA ARG A 119 7.01 -14.62 2.74
C ARG A 119 7.74 -13.63 1.84
N THR A 120 9.01 -13.38 2.12
CA THR A 120 9.78 -12.37 1.38
C THR A 120 10.69 -12.99 0.34
N ILE A 121 10.85 -12.27 -0.79
CA ILE A 121 11.89 -12.52 -1.79
C ILE A 121 12.83 -11.32 -1.74
N SER A 122 14.06 -11.55 -1.32
CA SER A 122 15.06 -10.47 -1.23
C SER A 122 15.44 -9.97 -2.60
N THR A 123 15.54 -8.64 -2.71
CA THR A 123 16.12 -7.92 -3.84
C THR A 123 17.31 -7.12 -3.35
N THR A 124 18.24 -6.79 -4.23
CA THR A 124 19.50 -6.13 -3.85
C THR A 124 19.71 -4.83 -4.62
N ILE A 125 20.52 -3.96 -4.06
CA ILE A 125 20.87 -2.69 -4.71
C ILE A 125 21.75 -2.94 -5.96
N GLU A 126 22.55 -3.99 -5.96
CA GLU A 126 23.38 -4.41 -7.08
C GLU A 126 22.54 -4.81 -8.30
N GLU A 127 21.34 -5.34 -8.06
CA GLU A 127 20.35 -5.68 -9.08
C GLU A 127 19.36 -4.53 -9.35
N GLY A 128 19.60 -3.35 -8.76
CA GLY A 128 18.73 -2.19 -8.87
C GLY A 128 17.34 -2.40 -8.27
N PHE A 129 17.18 -3.36 -7.35
CA PHE A 129 15.89 -3.76 -6.76
C PHE A 129 14.85 -4.21 -7.81
N SER A 130 15.30 -4.74 -8.95
CA SER A 130 14.43 -5.22 -10.00
C SER A 130 13.56 -6.39 -9.54
N LEU A 131 12.46 -6.65 -10.27
CA LEU A 131 11.59 -7.77 -9.96
C LEU A 131 12.40 -9.08 -10.02
N PRO A 132 12.37 -9.90 -8.98
CA PRO A 132 12.96 -11.23 -9.01
C PRO A 132 12.36 -12.07 -10.14
N LYS A 133 13.15 -13.04 -10.64
CA LYS A 133 12.65 -13.99 -11.63
C LYS A 133 11.41 -14.72 -11.10
N VAL A 134 10.49 -15.05 -12.01
CA VAL A 134 9.21 -15.71 -11.67
C VAL A 134 9.42 -17.00 -10.90
N GLU A 135 10.48 -17.74 -11.21
CA GLU A 135 10.85 -18.98 -10.56
C GLU A 135 11.07 -18.83 -9.05
N LYS A 136 11.55 -17.64 -8.61
CA LYS A 136 11.70 -17.32 -7.18
C LYS A 136 10.38 -17.18 -6.45
N PHE A 137 9.37 -16.69 -7.13
CA PHE A 137 8.01 -16.68 -6.59
C PHE A 137 7.46 -18.11 -6.52
N GLU A 138 7.65 -18.89 -7.57
CA GLU A 138 7.17 -20.28 -7.63
C GLU A 138 7.80 -21.16 -6.55
N GLU A 139 9.07 -20.96 -6.21
CA GLU A 139 9.75 -21.64 -5.09
C GLU A 139 9.07 -21.39 -3.73
N LEU A 140 8.38 -20.26 -3.57
CA LEU A 140 7.69 -19.90 -2.31
C LEU A 140 6.22 -20.27 -2.31
N ILE A 141 5.60 -20.46 -3.47
CA ILE A 141 4.18 -20.78 -3.57
C ILE A 141 3.92 -22.19 -3.00
N ASN A 142 2.97 -22.27 -2.12
CA ASN A 142 2.52 -23.50 -1.48
C ASN A 142 1.01 -23.46 -1.21
N GLU A 143 0.47 -24.49 -0.56
CA GLU A 143 -0.96 -24.63 -0.28
C GLU A 143 -1.57 -23.49 0.56
N ARG A 144 -0.74 -22.75 1.30
CA ARG A 144 -1.16 -21.62 2.14
C ARG A 144 -1.00 -20.28 1.43
N THR A 145 -0.30 -20.23 0.31
CA THR A 145 -0.12 -18.99 -0.44
C THR A 145 -1.45 -18.55 -1.04
N ARG A 146 -1.87 -17.31 -0.75
CA ARG A 146 -3.13 -16.74 -1.23
C ARG A 146 -2.95 -15.46 -2.02
N ALA A 147 -1.82 -14.77 -1.82
CA ALA A 147 -1.63 -13.48 -2.46
C ALA A 147 -0.16 -13.20 -2.79
N ILE A 148 0.02 -12.35 -3.79
CA ILE A 148 1.24 -11.58 -4.01
C ILE A 148 0.88 -10.12 -3.78
N LEU A 149 1.72 -9.38 -3.04
CA LEU A 149 1.58 -7.94 -2.86
C LEU A 149 2.74 -7.24 -3.54
N ILE A 150 2.43 -6.22 -4.32
CA ILE A 150 3.40 -5.33 -4.95
C ILE A 150 3.12 -3.88 -4.53
N CYS A 151 4.14 -3.05 -4.55
CA CYS A 151 4.05 -1.61 -4.42
C CYS A 151 4.75 -0.98 -5.63
N ASN A 152 4.03 -0.19 -6.42
CA ASN A 152 4.56 0.32 -7.69
C ASN A 152 4.17 1.79 -7.90
N PRO A 153 5.13 2.74 -7.83
CA PRO A 153 6.55 2.57 -7.49
C PRO A 153 6.77 1.99 -6.09
N ASN A 154 7.84 1.20 -5.91
CA ASN A 154 8.07 0.50 -4.65
C ASN A 154 8.49 1.44 -3.51
N ASN A 155 7.92 1.22 -2.34
CA ASN A 155 8.37 1.81 -1.08
C ASN A 155 9.14 0.73 -0.28
N PRO A 156 10.44 0.86 0.05
CA PRO A 156 11.22 2.12 0.03
C PRO A 156 12.16 2.28 -1.17
N THR A 157 12.29 1.33 -2.09
CA THR A 157 13.37 1.30 -3.08
C THR A 157 13.20 2.30 -4.23
N GLY A 158 11.97 2.76 -4.48
CA GLY A 158 11.63 3.61 -5.61
C GLY A 158 11.60 2.88 -6.96
N TYR A 159 11.80 1.58 -6.98
CA TYR A 159 11.77 0.79 -8.21
C TYR A 159 10.40 0.86 -8.89
N LEU A 160 10.39 1.07 -10.19
CA LEU A 160 9.18 1.11 -11.01
C LEU A 160 9.16 -0.13 -11.91
N TYR A 161 8.19 -1.01 -11.69
CA TYR A 161 8.04 -2.21 -12.50
C TYR A 161 7.72 -1.88 -13.95
N THR A 162 8.42 -2.55 -14.85
CA THR A 162 8.16 -2.47 -16.29
C THR A 162 6.85 -3.16 -16.66
N ARG A 163 6.28 -2.82 -17.81
CA ARG A 163 5.11 -3.52 -18.35
C ARG A 163 5.33 -5.04 -18.46
N ARG A 164 6.55 -5.45 -18.82
CA ARG A 164 6.91 -6.88 -18.91
C ARG A 164 6.83 -7.54 -17.55
N GLU A 165 7.40 -6.95 -16.52
CA GLU A 165 7.37 -7.48 -15.15
C GLU A 165 5.94 -7.54 -14.61
N MET A 166 5.14 -6.50 -14.83
CA MET A 166 3.73 -6.49 -14.43
C MET A 166 2.94 -7.61 -15.13
N ASN A 167 3.21 -7.87 -16.41
CA ASN A 167 2.61 -8.99 -17.11
C ASN A 167 3.04 -10.35 -16.54
N GLN A 168 4.30 -10.49 -16.14
CA GLN A 168 4.80 -11.73 -15.51
C GLN A 168 4.08 -11.98 -14.16
N ILE A 169 3.91 -10.95 -13.33
CA ILE A 169 3.16 -11.08 -12.07
C ILE A 169 1.69 -11.42 -12.33
N ARG A 170 1.04 -10.74 -13.30
CA ARG A 170 -0.33 -11.06 -13.70
C ARG A 170 -0.49 -12.54 -14.11
N ASP A 171 0.41 -13.02 -14.94
CA ASP A 171 0.34 -14.38 -15.45
C ASP A 171 0.61 -15.41 -14.34
N LEU A 172 1.50 -15.07 -13.40
CA LEU A 172 1.80 -15.88 -12.23
C LEU A 172 0.58 -16.00 -11.30
N VAL A 173 -0.06 -14.88 -10.93
CA VAL A 173 -1.24 -14.91 -10.04
C VAL A 173 -2.41 -15.64 -10.69
N LYS A 174 -2.58 -15.53 -12.01
CA LYS A 174 -3.58 -16.31 -12.75
C LYS A 174 -3.29 -17.80 -12.75
N LYS A 175 -2.01 -18.19 -12.93
CA LYS A 175 -1.59 -19.60 -12.96
C LYS A 175 -1.89 -20.32 -11.65
N TYR A 176 -1.71 -19.61 -10.52
CA TYR A 176 -1.83 -20.20 -9.18
C TYR A 176 -3.11 -19.77 -8.44
N ASP A 177 -4.02 -19.08 -9.11
CA ASP A 177 -5.29 -18.57 -8.53
C ASP A 177 -5.07 -17.76 -7.24
N LEU A 178 -4.15 -16.77 -7.33
CA LEU A 178 -3.78 -15.92 -6.21
C LEU A 178 -4.39 -14.52 -6.35
N TYR A 179 -4.64 -13.87 -5.23
CA TYR A 179 -4.92 -12.44 -5.21
C TYR A 179 -3.65 -11.64 -5.55
N LEU A 180 -3.83 -10.53 -6.25
CA LEU A 180 -2.79 -9.51 -6.43
C LEU A 180 -3.20 -8.24 -5.71
N PHE A 181 -2.48 -7.89 -4.65
CA PHE A 181 -2.61 -6.60 -3.98
C PHE A 181 -1.60 -5.61 -4.55
N SER A 182 -2.09 -4.38 -4.89
CA SER A 182 -1.27 -3.31 -5.46
C SER A 182 -1.70 -1.94 -4.92
#